data_f353228628fc9186607c440585a40594
#
_entry.id   f353228628fc9186607c440585a40594
#
_cell.length_a   1.000
_cell.length_b   1.000
_cell.length_c   1.000
_cell.angle_alpha   90.00
_cell.angle_beta   90.00
_cell.angle_gamma   90.00
#
_symmetry.space_group_name_H-M   'P 1'
#
loop_
_entity.id
_entity.type
_entity.pdbx_description
1 polymer ?
#
loop_
_entity_poly.entity_id
_entity_poly.type
_entity_poly.pdbx_seq_one_letter_code
_entity_poly.pdbx_strand_id
1 'polypeptide(L)'
;MGAKSGEGAFNPAISLILDSKFTRFQRDPSQYRIDGFIPSGGEVGPPKKGFSLGESELAISANVDHLFRADARFSLAEDDGKGTVEVEEASIQTLDMPEGLKLKAGRFLSGVGYLNQQHPHEWDFADAPLVYKAFLGPRLQNDGAQLRWVAPTPFFLEFGTEVASGESYPGAERGKNGAGLWTAFVHTGGDVGESGAWQAGLSHVHANPRERQFEDNGVTNAFSGRSQLWIADFVYKWAPMGNSHDTYFKLQGEYFQRREKGDLSYDLGGADLTSASRFSQSGSYLQAVYQFMPRWRVGLRGDWLNAGTVDLGSLSSAELPILGAYSPRRQSAMLDWSPSEFSRVRLQLSRDKSRADEADNQVWLQYIMSLGAHGAHKF
;
A
#
# COMPACT_ATOMS: atom_id res chain seq x y z
N MET A 1 -37.75 -22.59 32.80
CA MET A 1 -37.95 -21.72 31.64
C MET A 1 -36.58 -21.25 31.21
N GLY A 2 -35.95 -21.88 30.24
CA GLY A 2 -34.66 -21.48 29.70
C GLY A 2 -34.86 -20.28 28.77
N ALA A 3 -34.15 -19.20 29.04
CA ALA A 3 -34.07 -18.07 28.12
C ALA A 3 -33.43 -18.59 26.80
N LYS A 4 -34.16 -18.53 25.72
CA LYS A 4 -33.62 -18.69 24.38
C LYS A 4 -32.64 -17.53 24.18
N SER A 5 -31.34 -17.82 24.07
CA SER A 5 -30.36 -16.85 23.56
C SER A 5 -30.84 -16.46 22.16
N GLY A 6 -31.10 -15.17 21.95
CA GLY A 6 -31.63 -14.67 20.69
C GLY A 6 -30.61 -14.92 19.57
N GLU A 7 -30.97 -15.81 18.66
CA GLU A 7 -30.41 -15.87 17.34
C GLU A 7 -30.68 -14.52 16.67
N GLY A 8 -29.63 -13.67 16.51
CA GLY A 8 -29.74 -12.39 15.86
C GLY A 8 -29.17 -11.19 16.63
N ALA A 9 -28.47 -11.39 17.75
CA ALA A 9 -27.77 -10.28 18.39
C ALA A 9 -26.58 -9.85 17.50
N PHE A 10 -26.68 -8.71 16.86
CA PHE A 10 -25.56 -8.02 16.20
C PHE A 10 -24.46 -7.80 17.25
N ASN A 11 -23.39 -8.56 17.16
CA ASN A 11 -22.24 -8.47 18.07
C ASN A 11 -20.97 -8.28 17.24
N PRO A 12 -20.70 -7.06 16.79
CA PRO A 12 -19.53 -6.77 15.98
C PRO A 12 -18.25 -6.91 16.79
N ALA A 13 -17.21 -7.43 16.15
CA ALA A 13 -15.84 -7.29 16.63
C ALA A 13 -15.39 -5.85 16.36
N ILE A 14 -14.99 -5.15 17.40
CA ILE A 14 -14.50 -3.76 17.34
C ILE A 14 -13.05 -3.76 17.80
N SER A 15 -12.17 -3.11 17.02
CA SER A 15 -10.80 -2.85 17.40
C SER A 15 -10.43 -1.40 17.13
N LEU A 16 -9.60 -0.84 18.01
CA LEU A 16 -8.99 0.48 17.84
C LEU A 16 -7.48 0.29 17.84
N ILE A 17 -6.84 0.80 16.82
CA ILE A 17 -5.39 0.84 16.69
C ILE A 17 -4.97 2.30 16.81
N LEU A 18 -4.11 2.59 17.76
CA LEU A 18 -3.51 3.91 17.93
C LEU A 18 -2.06 3.85 17.41
N ASP A 19 -1.75 4.69 16.46
CA ASP A 19 -0.42 4.89 15.89
C ASP A 19 0.03 6.32 16.17
N SER A 20 1.11 6.48 16.92
CA SER A 20 1.71 7.77 17.25
C SER A 20 3.14 7.80 16.76
N LYS A 21 3.53 8.87 16.08
CA LYS A 21 4.86 9.04 15.50
C LYS A 21 5.53 10.30 16.02
N PHE A 22 6.83 10.19 16.29
CA PHE A 22 7.73 11.33 16.40
C PHE A 22 8.75 11.22 15.29
N THR A 23 8.87 12.27 14.47
CA THR A 23 9.72 12.27 13.29
C THR A 23 10.68 13.45 13.29
N ARG A 24 11.90 13.17 12.81
CA ARG A 24 12.91 14.19 12.55
C ARG A 24 13.51 13.95 11.17
N PHE A 25 13.30 14.91 10.27
CA PHE A 25 13.81 14.88 8.90
C PHE A 25 14.82 15.99 8.71
N GLN A 26 15.86 15.71 7.96
CA GLN A 26 16.85 16.73 7.61
C GLN A 26 16.24 17.77 6.67
N ARG A 27 15.37 17.33 5.76
CA ARG A 27 14.71 18.16 4.76
C ARG A 27 13.28 18.53 5.18
N ASP A 28 12.70 19.50 4.47
CA ASP A 28 11.30 19.87 4.65
C ASP A 28 10.39 18.82 4.03
N PRO A 29 9.50 18.18 4.81
CA PRO A 29 8.58 17.17 4.29
C PRO A 29 7.55 17.73 3.31
N SER A 30 7.18 19.02 3.40
CA SER A 30 6.24 19.66 2.47
C SER A 30 6.77 19.74 1.03
N GLN A 31 8.08 19.64 0.86
CA GLN A 31 8.75 19.63 -0.45
C GLN A 31 9.13 18.21 -0.91
N TYR A 32 8.50 17.20 -0.34
CA TYR A 32 8.77 15.83 -0.73
C TYR A 32 8.30 15.57 -2.16
N ARG A 33 9.17 14.97 -2.96
CA ARG A 33 8.87 14.50 -4.31
C ARG A 33 9.73 13.28 -4.65
N ILE A 34 9.30 12.54 -5.64
CA ILE A 34 10.06 11.42 -6.20
C ILE A 34 10.42 11.79 -7.62
N ASP A 35 11.65 12.28 -7.81
CA ASP A 35 12.14 12.74 -9.10
C ASP A 35 12.18 11.58 -10.13
N GLY A 36 11.80 11.86 -11.37
CA GLY A 36 11.65 10.89 -12.45
C GLY A 36 10.26 10.25 -12.54
N PHE A 37 9.32 10.62 -11.64
CA PHE A 37 7.99 10.01 -11.58
C PHE A 37 6.89 11.08 -11.48
N ILE A 38 5.76 10.83 -12.16
CA ILE A 38 4.56 11.65 -11.96
C ILE A 38 4.11 11.51 -10.50
N PRO A 39 3.88 12.63 -9.79
CA PRO A 39 3.36 12.62 -8.42
C PRO A 39 2.06 11.82 -8.30
N SER A 40 1.97 10.96 -7.30
CA SER A 40 0.87 10.03 -7.10
C SER A 40 -0.14 10.46 -6.04
N GLY A 41 -0.06 11.70 -5.57
CA GLY A 41 -0.98 12.32 -4.60
C GLY A 41 -0.29 12.85 -3.35
N GLY A 42 -1.05 13.52 -2.50
CA GLY A 42 -0.54 14.19 -1.29
C GLY A 42 -0.10 13.27 -0.16
N GLU A 43 -0.66 12.07 -0.07
CA GLU A 43 -0.39 11.09 1.00
C GLU A 43 0.96 10.36 0.89
N VAL A 44 1.70 10.61 -0.20
CA VAL A 44 2.96 9.94 -0.50
C VAL A 44 4.12 10.49 0.31
N GLY A 45 4.03 11.75 0.74
CA GLY A 45 5.04 12.43 1.53
C GLY A 45 5.24 11.85 2.93
N PRO A 46 6.36 12.14 3.58
CA PRO A 46 6.52 11.87 4.99
C PRO A 46 5.59 12.81 5.82
N PRO A 47 5.19 12.44 7.04
CA PRO A 47 4.40 13.31 7.90
C PRO A 47 5.16 14.57 8.30
N LYS A 48 4.47 15.53 8.92
CA LYS A 48 5.10 16.73 9.51
C LYS A 48 6.19 16.35 10.52
N LYS A 49 7.23 17.20 10.66
CA LYS A 49 8.27 17.01 11.70
C LYS A 49 7.68 17.12 13.10
N GLY A 50 8.18 16.32 14.02
CA GLY A 50 7.75 16.32 15.41
C GLY A 50 6.72 15.21 15.69
N PHE A 51 5.85 15.47 16.66
CA PHE A 51 4.79 14.54 17.02
C PHE A 51 3.63 14.64 16.03
N SER A 52 3.13 13.50 15.60
CA SER A 52 1.94 13.36 14.77
C SER A 52 1.16 12.13 15.19
N LEU A 53 -0.14 12.20 15.04
CA LEU A 53 -0.99 11.02 15.00
C LEU A 53 -0.70 10.34 13.65
N GLY A 54 -0.24 9.08 13.71
CA GLY A 54 -0.12 8.25 12.51
C GLY A 54 -1.50 7.82 12.01
N GLU A 55 -1.56 6.88 11.09
CA GLU A 55 -2.83 6.25 10.70
C GLU A 55 -3.35 5.39 11.86
N SER A 56 -4.08 6.02 12.76
CA SER A 56 -4.87 5.32 13.77
C SER A 56 -6.14 4.79 13.12
N GLU A 57 -6.59 3.61 13.51
CA GLU A 57 -7.68 2.90 12.80
C GLU A 57 -8.75 2.44 13.79
N LEU A 58 -10.01 2.68 13.45
CA LEU A 58 -11.16 2.04 14.07
C LEU A 58 -11.71 0.99 13.08
N ALA A 59 -11.63 -0.28 13.44
CA ALA A 59 -12.17 -1.38 12.64
C ALA A 59 -13.40 -1.99 13.29
N ILE A 60 -14.41 -2.25 12.48
CA ILE A 60 -15.66 -2.90 12.87
C ILE A 60 -15.92 -4.03 11.88
N SER A 61 -16.13 -5.24 12.38
CA SER A 61 -16.46 -6.38 11.52
C SER A 61 -17.53 -7.24 12.15
N ALA A 62 -18.47 -7.74 11.33
CA ALA A 62 -19.52 -8.63 11.78
C ALA A 62 -19.95 -9.60 10.66
N ASN A 63 -20.36 -10.81 11.05
CA ASN A 63 -21.17 -11.62 10.16
C ASN A 63 -22.58 -11.03 10.14
N VAL A 64 -23.05 -10.67 8.95
CA VAL A 64 -24.43 -10.19 8.76
C VAL A 64 -25.40 -11.35 8.94
N ASP A 65 -25.04 -12.47 8.35
CA ASP A 65 -25.72 -13.75 8.47
C ASP A 65 -24.71 -14.89 8.19
N HIS A 66 -25.19 -16.09 7.88
CA HIS A 66 -24.33 -17.24 7.54
C HIS A 66 -23.70 -17.13 6.13
N LEU A 67 -24.19 -16.24 5.28
CA LEU A 67 -23.73 -16.07 3.89
C LEU A 67 -22.75 -14.89 3.74
N PHE A 68 -22.89 -13.85 4.57
CA PHE A 68 -22.19 -12.60 4.39
C PHE A 68 -21.52 -12.08 5.66
N ARG A 69 -20.33 -11.49 5.46
CA ARG A 69 -19.62 -10.69 6.44
C ARG A 69 -19.45 -9.28 5.93
N ALA A 70 -19.61 -8.30 6.83
CA ALA A 70 -19.31 -6.90 6.58
C ALA A 70 -18.08 -6.46 7.37
N ASP A 71 -17.23 -5.66 6.75
CA ASP A 71 -16.03 -5.05 7.34
C ASP A 71 -16.06 -3.54 7.04
N ALA A 72 -15.81 -2.72 8.07
CA ALA A 72 -15.65 -1.27 7.94
C ALA A 72 -14.39 -0.84 8.69
N ARG A 73 -13.56 0.03 8.08
CA ARG A 73 -12.34 0.58 8.66
C ARG A 73 -12.30 2.08 8.44
N PHE A 74 -12.02 2.79 9.50
CA PHE A 74 -11.96 4.24 9.53
C PHE A 74 -10.57 4.67 9.98
N SER A 75 -9.88 5.42 9.14
CA SER A 75 -8.65 6.10 9.50
C SER A 75 -8.96 7.34 10.31
N LEU A 76 -8.21 7.53 11.37
CA LEU A 76 -8.22 8.72 12.22
C LEU A 76 -6.90 9.43 12.01
N ALA A 77 -6.90 10.53 11.30
CA ALA A 77 -5.71 11.28 10.96
C ALA A 77 -5.84 12.76 11.35
N GLU A 78 -4.77 13.49 11.24
CA GLU A 78 -4.72 14.94 11.41
C GLU A 78 -4.30 15.60 10.11
N ASP A 79 -5.13 16.52 9.63
CA ASP A 79 -4.81 17.39 8.51
C ASP A 79 -4.94 18.86 8.94
N ASP A 80 -3.84 19.61 8.80
CA ASP A 80 -3.72 21.03 9.19
C ASP A 80 -4.26 21.38 10.58
N GLY A 81 -3.97 20.51 11.58
CA GLY A 81 -4.41 20.70 12.97
C GLY A 81 -5.87 20.34 13.22
N LYS A 82 -6.55 19.74 12.24
CA LYS A 82 -7.92 19.24 12.38
C LYS A 82 -7.92 17.72 12.33
N GLY A 83 -8.63 17.08 13.25
CA GLY A 83 -8.89 15.64 13.19
C GLY A 83 -9.79 15.33 12.00
N THR A 84 -9.38 14.38 11.18
CA THR A 84 -10.14 13.86 10.05
C THR A 84 -10.48 12.40 10.27
N VAL A 85 -11.61 11.97 9.75
CA VAL A 85 -12.05 10.57 9.75
C VAL A 85 -12.35 10.19 8.31
N GLU A 86 -11.62 9.21 7.80
CA GLU A 86 -11.78 8.74 6.44
C GLU A 86 -12.19 7.27 6.41
N VAL A 87 -13.03 6.90 5.45
CA VAL A 87 -13.42 5.51 5.23
C VAL A 87 -12.34 4.83 4.40
N GLU A 88 -11.51 4.02 5.03
CA GLU A 88 -10.52 3.22 4.32
C GLU A 88 -11.12 1.97 3.68
N GLU A 89 -11.89 1.21 4.44
CA GLU A 89 -12.61 0.07 3.90
C GLU A 89 -14.07 0.09 4.35
N ALA A 90 -14.97 -0.27 3.45
CA ALA A 90 -16.38 -0.50 3.71
C ALA A 90 -16.86 -1.54 2.71
N SER A 91 -16.87 -2.81 3.10
CA SER A 91 -17.11 -3.90 2.17
C SER A 91 -17.97 -5.00 2.77
N ILE A 92 -18.65 -5.72 1.88
CA ILE A 92 -19.33 -6.97 2.18
C ILE A 92 -18.66 -8.09 1.39
N GLN A 93 -18.50 -9.26 2.02
CA GLN A 93 -17.95 -10.45 1.36
C GLN A 93 -18.77 -11.68 1.67
N THR A 94 -18.78 -12.63 0.73
CA THR A 94 -19.41 -13.94 0.91
C THR A 94 -18.58 -14.81 1.84
N LEU A 95 -19.25 -15.59 2.71
CA LEU A 95 -18.61 -16.54 3.62
C LEU A 95 -18.64 -17.96 3.07
N ASP A 96 -19.76 -18.35 2.46
CA ASP A 96 -20.00 -19.70 1.98
C ASP A 96 -20.39 -19.67 0.50
N MET A 97 -19.38 -19.77 -0.35
CA MET A 97 -19.56 -20.01 -1.78
C MET A 97 -18.92 -21.36 -2.15
N PRO A 98 -19.53 -22.11 -3.07
CA PRO A 98 -19.00 -23.42 -3.47
C PRO A 98 -17.60 -23.29 -4.09
N GLU A 99 -16.83 -24.37 -3.97
CA GLU A 99 -15.56 -24.58 -4.67
C GLU A 99 -14.46 -23.55 -4.38
N GLY A 100 -14.46 -22.92 -3.19
CA GLY A 100 -13.40 -21.96 -2.80
C GLY A 100 -13.53 -20.57 -3.41
N LEU A 101 -14.69 -20.27 -3.99
CA LEU A 101 -14.99 -18.92 -4.49
C LEU A 101 -15.29 -17.95 -3.34
N LYS A 102 -14.88 -16.67 -3.53
CA LYS A 102 -15.22 -15.55 -2.64
C LYS A 102 -15.52 -14.33 -3.49
N LEU A 103 -16.61 -13.66 -3.19
CA LEU A 103 -16.98 -12.38 -3.78
C LEU A 103 -16.93 -11.30 -2.69
N LYS A 104 -16.28 -10.17 -2.98
CA LYS A 104 -16.25 -8.98 -2.13
C LYS A 104 -16.73 -7.78 -2.96
N ALA A 105 -17.49 -6.89 -2.36
CA ALA A 105 -17.94 -5.65 -2.99
C ALA A 105 -17.92 -4.49 -1.99
N GLY A 106 -17.69 -3.27 -2.49
CA GLY A 106 -17.55 -2.04 -1.71
C GLY A 106 -16.19 -1.40 -1.87
N ARG A 107 -15.73 -0.69 -0.84
CA ARG A 107 -14.38 -0.10 -0.77
C ARG A 107 -13.44 -1.07 -0.09
N PHE A 108 -12.33 -1.40 -0.73
CA PHE A 108 -11.34 -2.35 -0.19
C PHE A 108 -9.95 -2.11 -0.78
N LEU A 109 -8.93 -2.56 -0.04
CA LEU A 109 -7.56 -2.66 -0.55
C LEU A 109 -7.48 -3.77 -1.59
N SER A 110 -6.91 -3.45 -2.77
CA SER A 110 -6.73 -4.41 -3.86
C SER A 110 -5.85 -5.59 -3.44
N GLY A 111 -6.15 -6.77 -3.98
CA GLY A 111 -5.39 -7.98 -3.75
C GLY A 111 -4.06 -8.06 -4.50
N VAL A 112 -3.63 -7.00 -5.20
CA VAL A 112 -2.36 -6.98 -5.96
C VAL A 112 -1.15 -6.86 -5.04
N GLY A 113 -0.08 -7.56 -5.36
CA GLY A 113 1.14 -7.58 -4.55
C GLY A 113 0.92 -8.17 -3.15
N TYR A 114 1.97 -8.21 -2.37
CA TYR A 114 1.90 -8.72 -1.00
C TYR A 114 1.57 -7.62 0.03
N LEU A 115 2.23 -6.46 -0.07
CA LEU A 115 2.11 -5.41 0.94
C LEU A 115 0.82 -4.61 0.79
N ASN A 116 0.23 -4.52 -0.40
CA ASN A 116 -0.97 -3.72 -0.65
C ASN A 116 -2.19 -4.15 0.17
N GLN A 117 -2.24 -5.41 0.56
CA GLN A 117 -3.33 -5.98 1.35
C GLN A 117 -3.21 -5.72 2.86
N GLN A 118 -2.11 -5.08 3.29
CA GLN A 118 -1.78 -4.86 4.70
C GLN A 118 -1.95 -3.39 5.06
N HIS A 119 -2.53 -3.13 6.24
CA HIS A 119 -2.62 -1.77 6.76
C HIS A 119 -1.27 -1.28 7.30
N PRO A 120 -0.99 0.03 7.37
CA PRO A 120 0.29 0.57 7.78
C PRO A 120 0.77 0.13 9.16
N HIS A 121 -0.14 -0.11 10.09
CA HIS A 121 0.19 -0.61 11.41
C HIS A 121 0.71 -2.07 11.41
N GLU A 122 0.42 -2.84 10.35
CA GLU A 122 0.91 -4.22 10.15
C GLU A 122 2.31 -4.25 9.51
N TRP A 123 2.74 -3.16 8.87
CA TRP A 123 4.02 -3.12 8.17
C TRP A 123 5.22 -3.27 9.12
N ASP A 124 6.30 -3.85 8.58
CA ASP A 124 7.55 -3.98 9.33
C ASP A 124 8.33 -2.66 9.42
N PHE A 125 8.05 -1.68 8.57
CA PHE A 125 8.66 -0.36 8.55
C PHE A 125 7.60 0.72 8.77
N ALA A 126 8.02 1.89 9.28
CA ALA A 126 7.11 2.98 9.64
C ALA A 126 6.44 3.68 8.46
N ASP A 127 6.89 3.38 7.23
CA ASP A 127 6.40 3.98 6.00
C ASP A 127 6.43 2.99 4.82
N ALA A 128 5.63 3.30 3.78
CA ALA A 128 5.57 2.49 2.56
C ALA A 128 6.89 2.48 1.78
N PRO A 129 7.22 1.39 1.08
CA PRO A 129 8.32 1.36 0.12
C PRO A 129 8.16 2.39 -1.01
N LEU A 130 9.28 2.88 -1.57
CA LEU A 130 9.24 3.87 -2.65
C LEU A 130 8.44 3.41 -3.87
N VAL A 131 8.45 2.11 -4.19
CA VAL A 131 7.66 1.55 -5.30
C VAL A 131 6.17 1.75 -5.09
N TYR A 132 5.67 1.56 -3.87
CA TYR A 132 4.28 1.80 -3.54
C TYR A 132 3.93 3.27 -3.68
N LYS A 133 4.76 4.15 -3.14
CA LYS A 133 4.61 5.60 -3.25
C LYS A 133 4.57 6.07 -4.70
N ALA A 134 5.46 5.56 -5.56
CA ALA A 134 5.56 5.98 -6.96
C ALA A 134 4.52 5.38 -7.88
N PHE A 135 3.98 4.18 -7.56
CA PHE A 135 3.15 3.42 -8.49
C PHE A 135 1.73 3.18 -8.03
N LEU A 136 1.42 3.28 -6.73
CA LEU A 136 0.10 2.98 -6.16
C LEU A 136 -0.44 4.06 -5.21
N GLY A 137 0.34 5.07 -4.84
CA GLY A 137 0.03 6.28 -4.13
C GLY A 137 -0.62 6.22 -2.74
N PRO A 138 -0.07 5.65 -1.70
CA PRO A 138 0.88 4.57 -1.43
C PRO A 138 0.23 3.17 -1.41
N ARG A 139 -1.07 3.06 -1.58
CA ARG A 139 -1.85 1.81 -1.62
C ARG A 139 -2.90 1.88 -2.71
N LEU A 140 -3.12 0.77 -3.41
CA LEU A 140 -4.23 0.67 -4.35
C LEU A 140 -5.50 0.29 -3.60
N GLN A 141 -6.40 1.25 -3.48
CA GLN A 141 -7.70 1.14 -2.86
C GLN A 141 -8.75 1.70 -3.79
N ASN A 142 -9.88 1.02 -3.94
CA ASN A 142 -10.96 1.49 -4.81
C ASN A 142 -12.33 0.96 -4.38
N ASP A 143 -13.37 1.64 -4.84
CA ASP A 143 -14.74 1.15 -4.79
C ASP A 143 -14.98 0.21 -5.98
N GLY A 144 -15.40 -1.04 -5.69
CA GLY A 144 -15.52 -2.04 -6.75
C GLY A 144 -16.03 -3.39 -6.30
N ALA A 145 -15.77 -4.39 -7.14
CA ALA A 145 -16.04 -5.79 -6.85
C ALA A 145 -14.79 -6.64 -7.11
N GLN A 146 -14.58 -7.64 -6.27
CA GLN A 146 -13.45 -8.58 -6.34
C GLN A 146 -14.00 -9.99 -6.33
N LEU A 147 -13.53 -10.83 -7.24
CA LEU A 147 -13.73 -12.27 -7.23
C LEU A 147 -12.40 -12.96 -6.95
N ARG A 148 -12.37 -13.85 -5.98
CA ARG A 148 -11.24 -14.74 -5.67
C ARG A 148 -11.65 -16.19 -5.77
N TRP A 149 -10.72 -17.02 -6.18
CA TRP A 149 -10.85 -18.46 -6.23
C TRP A 149 -9.60 -19.15 -5.71
N VAL A 150 -9.77 -19.91 -4.64
CA VAL A 150 -8.70 -20.78 -4.13
C VAL A 150 -8.87 -22.15 -4.76
N ALA A 151 -7.91 -22.53 -5.62
CA ALA A 151 -7.95 -23.78 -6.35
C ALA A 151 -7.77 -24.99 -5.38
N PRO A 152 -8.47 -26.11 -5.61
CA PRO A 152 -8.35 -27.31 -4.78
C PRO A 152 -7.07 -28.11 -5.11
N THR A 153 -5.91 -27.50 -4.89
CA THR A 153 -4.59 -28.07 -5.14
C THR A 153 -3.91 -28.47 -3.83
N PRO A 154 -2.90 -29.39 -3.83
CA PRO A 154 -2.15 -29.74 -2.63
C PRO A 154 -1.31 -28.61 -2.05
N PHE A 155 -1.10 -27.55 -2.79
CA PHE A 155 -0.40 -26.33 -2.39
C PHE A 155 -1.31 -25.11 -2.53
N PHE A 156 -1.01 -24.04 -1.84
CA PHE A 156 -1.80 -22.82 -1.95
C PHE A 156 -1.72 -22.24 -3.37
N LEU A 157 -2.87 -22.05 -4.01
CA LEU A 157 -3.01 -21.43 -5.31
C LEU A 157 -4.31 -20.64 -5.37
N GLU A 158 -4.20 -19.32 -5.43
CA GLU A 158 -5.32 -18.38 -5.49
C GLU A 158 -5.26 -17.58 -6.79
N PHE A 159 -6.40 -17.40 -7.43
CA PHE A 159 -6.61 -16.46 -8.52
C PHE A 159 -7.58 -15.37 -8.07
N GLY A 160 -7.36 -14.15 -8.49
CA GLY A 160 -8.26 -13.05 -8.21
C GLY A 160 -8.37 -12.08 -9.38
N THR A 161 -9.53 -11.43 -9.47
CA THR A 161 -9.79 -10.34 -10.40
C THR A 161 -10.66 -9.29 -9.74
N GLU A 162 -10.45 -8.04 -10.13
CA GLU A 162 -11.20 -6.89 -9.60
C GLU A 162 -11.63 -5.97 -10.73
N VAL A 163 -12.78 -5.35 -10.54
CA VAL A 163 -13.28 -4.26 -11.38
C VAL A 163 -13.66 -3.12 -10.45
N ALA A 164 -13.12 -1.94 -10.68
CA ALA A 164 -13.24 -0.82 -9.77
C ALA A 164 -13.45 0.52 -10.49
N SER A 165 -13.86 1.54 -9.74
CA SER A 165 -14.09 2.89 -10.24
C SER A 165 -12.86 3.49 -10.92
N GLY A 166 -11.66 3.25 -10.36
CA GLY A 166 -10.40 3.79 -10.86
C GLY A 166 -10.19 5.25 -10.49
N GLU A 167 -10.76 5.71 -9.38
CA GLU A 167 -10.59 7.06 -8.86
C GLU A 167 -9.23 7.29 -8.21
N SER A 168 -8.69 6.24 -7.58
CA SER A 168 -7.37 6.30 -6.95
C SER A 168 -6.24 6.09 -7.97
N TYR A 169 -5.06 6.67 -7.68
CA TYR A 169 -3.85 6.44 -8.48
C TYR A 169 -3.54 4.92 -8.62
N PRO A 170 -3.18 4.42 -9.81
CA PRO A 170 -2.78 5.09 -11.04
C PRO A 170 -3.94 5.53 -11.96
N GLY A 171 -5.19 5.37 -11.53
CA GLY A 171 -6.34 5.94 -12.18
C GLY A 171 -6.42 7.47 -11.98
N ALA A 172 -7.62 8.01 -12.16
CA ALA A 172 -7.94 9.38 -11.87
C ALA A 172 -9.45 9.52 -11.65
N GLU A 173 -9.87 10.58 -11.00
CA GLU A 173 -11.28 10.93 -10.88
C GLU A 173 -11.91 10.96 -12.28
N ARG A 174 -12.91 10.14 -12.48
CA ARG A 174 -13.55 10.02 -13.79
C ARG A 174 -14.82 10.83 -13.91
N GLY A 175 -15.49 11.11 -12.80
CA GLY A 175 -16.77 11.80 -12.78
C GLY A 175 -17.81 11.20 -13.73
N LYS A 176 -17.63 9.93 -14.17
CA LYS A 176 -18.39 9.25 -15.22
C LYS A 176 -18.72 7.82 -14.83
N ASN A 177 -19.84 7.32 -15.31
CA ASN A 177 -20.22 5.92 -15.15
C ASN A 177 -19.20 4.97 -15.80
N GLY A 178 -18.89 3.88 -15.12
CA GLY A 178 -18.09 2.76 -15.62
C GLY A 178 -16.87 2.46 -14.78
N ALA A 179 -16.25 1.32 -15.09
CA ALA A 179 -15.03 0.85 -14.48
C ALA A 179 -13.81 1.55 -15.10
N GLY A 180 -13.02 2.22 -14.28
CA GLY A 180 -11.78 2.89 -14.69
C GLY A 180 -10.54 2.06 -14.50
N LEU A 181 -10.66 0.99 -13.71
CA LEU A 181 -9.57 0.12 -13.31
C LEU A 181 -10.05 -1.33 -13.28
N TRP A 182 -9.18 -2.26 -13.69
CA TRP A 182 -9.31 -3.66 -13.41
C TRP A 182 -7.97 -4.26 -13.01
N THR A 183 -8.01 -5.31 -12.20
CA THR A 183 -6.83 -6.06 -11.80
C THR A 183 -7.03 -7.55 -12.03
N ALA A 184 -5.91 -8.26 -12.17
CA ALA A 184 -5.87 -9.71 -12.09
C ALA A 184 -4.62 -10.13 -11.33
N PHE A 185 -4.71 -11.15 -10.49
CA PHE A 185 -3.57 -11.64 -9.73
C PHE A 185 -3.64 -13.15 -9.50
N VAL A 186 -2.48 -13.72 -9.30
CA VAL A 186 -2.29 -15.09 -8.87
C VAL A 186 -1.32 -15.11 -7.71
N HIS A 187 -1.66 -15.84 -6.65
CA HIS A 187 -0.78 -16.10 -5.52
C HIS A 187 -0.59 -17.61 -5.36
N THR A 188 0.62 -18.02 -5.04
CA THR A 188 0.95 -19.41 -4.76
C THR A 188 1.91 -19.47 -3.59
N GLY A 189 1.91 -20.57 -2.86
CA GLY A 189 2.76 -20.73 -1.69
C GLY A 189 2.75 -22.14 -1.16
N GLY A 190 3.61 -22.37 -0.19
CA GLY A 190 3.73 -23.67 0.45
C GLY A 190 4.78 -23.67 1.54
N ASP A 191 4.95 -24.82 2.16
CA ASP A 191 5.92 -25.02 3.22
C ASP A 191 7.27 -25.47 2.68
N VAL A 192 8.33 -25.14 3.40
CA VAL A 192 9.70 -25.60 3.16
C VAL A 192 10.17 -26.32 4.43
N GLY A 193 9.97 -27.63 4.46
CA GLY A 193 10.16 -28.43 5.66
C GLY A 193 9.23 -28.01 6.79
N GLU A 194 9.64 -28.23 8.04
CA GLU A 194 8.86 -27.92 9.25
C GLU A 194 9.02 -26.47 9.73
N SER A 195 9.97 -25.75 9.18
CA SER A 195 10.41 -24.45 9.71
C SER A 195 10.23 -23.30 8.74
N GLY A 196 9.95 -23.54 7.48
CA GLY A 196 9.87 -22.52 6.44
C GLY A 196 8.52 -22.50 5.76
N ALA A 197 8.10 -21.30 5.32
CA ALA A 197 6.95 -21.13 4.46
C ALA A 197 7.23 -19.99 3.46
N TRP A 198 6.70 -20.09 2.26
CA TRP A 198 6.87 -19.08 1.23
C TRP A 198 5.56 -18.77 0.52
N GLN A 199 5.49 -17.56 -0.01
CA GLN A 199 4.44 -17.13 -0.92
C GLN A 199 5.05 -16.33 -2.05
N ALA A 200 4.51 -16.47 -3.25
CA ALA A 200 4.85 -15.67 -4.41
C ALA A 200 3.59 -15.25 -5.15
N GLY A 201 3.64 -14.11 -5.80
CA GLY A 201 2.52 -13.57 -6.55
C GLY A 201 2.95 -12.90 -7.84
N LEU A 202 2.00 -12.85 -8.78
CA LEU A 202 2.08 -12.05 -9.99
C LEU A 202 0.75 -11.33 -10.18
N SER A 203 0.82 -10.00 -10.29
CA SER A 203 -0.36 -9.16 -10.42
C SER A 203 -0.25 -8.23 -11.62
N HIS A 204 -1.39 -7.92 -12.21
CA HIS A 204 -1.54 -6.93 -13.27
C HIS A 204 -2.61 -5.91 -12.90
N VAL A 205 -2.29 -4.63 -13.06
CA VAL A 205 -3.21 -3.50 -12.87
C VAL A 205 -3.33 -2.78 -14.20
N HIS A 206 -4.56 -2.54 -14.63
CA HIS A 206 -4.87 -1.74 -15.80
C HIS A 206 -5.78 -0.59 -15.40
N ALA A 207 -5.36 0.65 -15.70
CA ALA A 207 -6.15 1.86 -15.47
C ALA A 207 -6.18 2.73 -16.73
N ASN A 208 -7.26 3.50 -16.86
CA ASN A 208 -7.45 4.46 -17.94
C ASN A 208 -7.63 5.87 -17.35
N PRO A 209 -6.55 6.48 -16.81
CA PRO A 209 -6.65 7.83 -16.25
C PRO A 209 -7.14 8.83 -17.31
N ARG A 210 -7.97 9.75 -16.85
CA ARG A 210 -8.42 10.92 -17.63
C ARG A 210 -8.21 12.15 -16.79
N GLU A 211 -7.39 13.08 -17.31
CA GLU A 211 -7.04 14.32 -16.61
C GLU A 211 -6.50 14.04 -15.19
N ARG A 212 -5.61 13.03 -15.07
CA ARG A 212 -4.91 12.76 -13.80
C ARG A 212 -3.98 13.92 -13.52
N GLN A 213 -4.46 14.85 -12.70
CA GLN A 213 -3.76 16.08 -12.38
C GLN A 213 -2.59 15.82 -11.42
N PHE A 214 -1.55 16.60 -11.59
CA PHE A 214 -0.41 16.69 -10.67
C PHE A 214 0.23 18.08 -10.76
N GLU A 215 0.89 18.48 -9.69
CA GLU A 215 1.62 19.74 -9.65
C GLU A 215 3.12 19.52 -9.79
N ASP A 216 3.78 20.38 -10.54
CA ASP A 216 5.24 20.51 -10.62
C ASP A 216 5.61 21.97 -10.59
N ASN A 217 6.37 22.40 -9.55
CA ASN A 217 6.77 23.79 -9.33
C ASN A 217 5.62 24.83 -9.38
N GLY A 218 4.45 24.46 -8.82
CA GLY A 218 3.28 25.34 -8.78
C GLY A 218 2.50 25.42 -10.10
N VAL A 219 2.82 24.57 -11.06
CA VAL A 219 2.11 24.44 -12.34
C VAL A 219 1.28 23.18 -12.32
N THR A 220 -0.03 23.31 -12.63
CA THR A 220 -0.94 22.17 -12.72
C THR A 220 -0.84 21.53 -14.09
N ASN A 221 -0.56 20.24 -14.10
CA ASN A 221 -0.40 19.39 -15.28
C ASN A 221 -1.39 18.24 -15.22
N ALA A 222 -1.63 17.55 -16.35
CA ALA A 222 -2.50 16.38 -16.38
C ALA A 222 -2.01 15.30 -17.34
N PHE A 223 -2.29 14.06 -17.00
CA PHE A 223 -2.06 12.91 -17.87
C PHE A 223 -3.38 12.20 -18.18
N SER A 224 -3.62 11.95 -19.47
CA SER A 224 -4.76 11.17 -19.96
C SER A 224 -4.28 10.05 -20.86
N GLY A 225 -4.68 8.81 -20.59
CA GLY A 225 -4.22 7.69 -21.41
C GLY A 225 -4.50 6.33 -20.78
N ARG A 226 -3.50 5.46 -20.91
CA ARG A 226 -3.52 4.10 -20.38
C ARG A 226 -2.32 3.87 -19.49
N SER A 227 -2.56 3.29 -18.34
CA SER A 227 -1.54 2.83 -17.39
C SER A 227 -1.64 1.31 -17.22
N GLN A 228 -0.52 0.63 -17.34
CA GLN A 228 -0.39 -0.82 -17.13
C GLN A 228 0.75 -1.07 -16.15
N LEU A 229 0.47 -1.78 -15.07
CA LEU A 229 1.44 -2.09 -14.04
C LEU A 229 1.47 -3.60 -13.80
N TRP A 230 2.65 -4.20 -13.84
CA TRP A 230 2.93 -5.56 -13.42
C TRP A 230 3.65 -5.53 -12.09
N ILE A 231 3.26 -6.42 -11.19
CA ILE A 231 3.86 -6.58 -9.87
C ILE A 231 4.19 -8.05 -9.68
N ALA A 232 5.45 -8.34 -9.37
CA ALA A 232 5.88 -9.66 -8.89
C ALA A 232 6.28 -9.53 -7.43
N ASP A 233 5.77 -10.40 -6.58
CA ASP A 233 6.03 -10.40 -5.15
C ASP A 233 6.53 -11.75 -4.65
N PHE A 234 7.30 -11.70 -3.55
CA PHE A 234 7.82 -12.88 -2.88
C PHE A 234 7.99 -12.62 -1.40
N VAL A 235 7.57 -13.58 -0.59
CA VAL A 235 7.79 -13.59 0.86
C VAL A 235 8.26 -14.98 1.27
N TYR A 236 9.28 -15.02 2.10
CA TYR A 236 9.74 -16.21 2.80
C TYR A 236 9.76 -15.96 4.30
N LYS A 237 9.20 -16.87 5.06
CA LYS A 237 9.23 -16.86 6.53
C LYS A 237 9.88 -18.14 7.03
N TRP A 238 10.72 -17.99 8.03
CA TRP A 238 11.36 -19.10 8.71
C TRP A 238 11.25 -18.92 10.21
N ALA A 239 10.88 -19.99 10.91
CA ALA A 239 10.90 -20.06 12.36
C ALA A 239 11.25 -21.49 12.77
N PRO A 240 12.08 -21.71 13.80
CA PRO A 240 12.45 -23.07 14.24
C PRO A 240 11.20 -23.90 14.56
N MET A 241 11.03 -25.04 13.90
CA MET A 241 9.88 -25.93 14.07
C MET A 241 8.51 -25.20 13.95
N GLY A 242 8.44 -24.14 13.11
CA GLY A 242 7.23 -23.32 12.94
C GLY A 242 6.93 -22.39 14.12
N ASN A 243 7.74 -22.37 15.18
CA ASN A 243 7.52 -21.52 16.35
C ASN A 243 8.22 -20.16 16.19
N SER A 244 7.46 -19.11 15.90
CA SER A 244 7.94 -17.74 15.75
C SER A 244 8.02 -16.94 17.07
N HIS A 245 7.72 -17.55 18.21
CA HIS A 245 7.72 -16.85 19.50
C HIS A 245 9.09 -16.35 19.91
N ASP A 246 10.12 -17.19 19.79
CA ASP A 246 11.47 -16.85 20.25
C ASP A 246 12.30 -16.20 19.17
N THR A 247 12.31 -16.80 17.99
CA THR A 247 13.08 -16.29 16.86
C THR A 247 12.35 -16.58 15.55
N TYR A 248 12.44 -15.66 14.61
CA TYR A 248 12.02 -15.89 13.23
C TYR A 248 12.78 -14.97 12.27
N PHE A 249 12.79 -15.36 11.02
CA PHE A 249 13.31 -14.57 9.92
C PHE A 249 12.21 -14.40 8.85
N LYS A 250 12.09 -13.19 8.31
CA LYS A 250 11.21 -12.86 7.18
C LYS A 250 12.02 -12.15 6.12
N LEU A 251 11.96 -12.65 4.89
CA LEU A 251 12.45 -11.98 3.69
C LEU A 251 11.26 -11.64 2.82
N GLN A 252 11.17 -10.40 2.35
CA GLN A 252 10.06 -9.92 1.53
C GLN A 252 10.58 -8.96 0.48
N GLY A 253 10.08 -9.07 -0.74
CA GLY A 253 10.41 -8.14 -1.81
C GLY A 253 9.37 -8.14 -2.90
N GLU A 254 9.27 -7.01 -3.59
CA GLU A 254 8.37 -6.84 -4.74
C GLU A 254 9.08 -6.05 -5.84
N TYR A 255 8.77 -6.39 -7.08
CA TYR A 255 9.23 -5.71 -8.29
C TYR A 255 8.03 -5.19 -9.09
N PHE A 256 8.10 -3.94 -9.49
CA PHE A 256 7.06 -3.21 -10.23
C PHE A 256 7.58 -2.80 -11.60
N GLN A 257 6.77 -2.99 -12.64
CA GLN A 257 7.03 -2.52 -14.00
C GLN A 257 5.80 -1.80 -14.53
N ARG A 258 5.88 -0.47 -14.71
CA ARG A 258 4.80 0.36 -15.25
C ARG A 258 5.09 0.77 -16.68
N ARG A 259 4.04 0.75 -17.53
CA ARG A 259 4.02 1.35 -18.85
C ARG A 259 2.81 2.26 -18.97
N GLU A 260 3.05 3.50 -19.32
CA GLU A 260 2.00 4.48 -19.60
C GLU A 260 2.16 5.02 -21.01
N LYS A 261 1.03 5.25 -21.69
CA LYS A 261 0.96 5.86 -23.00
C LYS A 261 -0.28 6.72 -23.07
N GLY A 262 -0.13 7.97 -23.47
CA GLY A 262 -1.25 8.91 -23.57
C GLY A 262 -0.78 10.32 -23.88
N ASP A 263 -1.61 11.27 -23.55
CA ASP A 263 -1.39 12.68 -23.71
C ASP A 263 -1.01 13.33 -22.36
N LEU A 264 0.03 14.12 -22.36
CA LEU A 264 0.50 14.89 -21.22
C LEU A 264 0.23 16.37 -21.51
N SER A 265 -0.61 16.98 -20.69
CA SER A 265 -0.93 18.41 -20.76
C SER A 265 -0.14 19.18 -19.70
N TYR A 266 0.60 20.17 -20.14
CA TYR A 266 1.40 21.06 -19.32
C TYR A 266 0.67 22.40 -19.15
N ASP A 267 0.67 22.92 -17.92
CA ASP A 267 0.17 24.27 -17.56
C ASP A 267 -1.30 24.48 -17.97
N LEU A 268 -2.20 23.69 -17.38
CA LEU A 268 -3.64 23.76 -17.64
C LEU A 268 -4.26 25.14 -17.38
N GLY A 269 -3.64 25.96 -16.51
CA GLY A 269 -4.09 27.30 -16.17
C GLY A 269 -3.48 28.42 -17.02
N GLY A 270 -2.50 28.09 -17.89
CA GLY A 270 -1.73 29.08 -18.63
C GLY A 270 -1.47 28.67 -20.07
N ALA A 271 -0.36 28.01 -20.34
CA ALA A 271 0.09 27.70 -21.72
C ALA A 271 -0.73 26.59 -22.39
N ASP A 272 -1.33 25.69 -21.62
CA ASP A 272 -2.19 24.57 -22.06
C ASP A 272 -1.61 23.76 -23.22
N LEU A 273 -0.33 23.37 -23.09
CA LEU A 273 0.40 22.61 -24.10
C LEU A 273 0.15 21.12 -23.92
N THR A 274 -0.28 20.43 -24.94
CA THR A 274 -0.49 18.97 -24.91
C THR A 274 0.46 18.24 -25.86
N SER A 275 1.04 17.15 -25.37
CA SER A 275 1.96 16.31 -26.14
C SER A 275 1.73 14.83 -25.88
N ALA A 276 1.85 14.01 -26.92
CA ALA A 276 1.86 12.56 -26.78
C ALA A 276 3.07 12.11 -25.97
N SER A 277 2.85 11.31 -24.94
CA SER A 277 3.89 10.87 -24.02
C SER A 277 3.91 9.37 -23.80
N ARG A 278 5.08 8.84 -23.42
CA ARG A 278 5.27 7.43 -23.07
C ARG A 278 6.23 7.30 -21.90
N PHE A 279 5.87 6.46 -20.96
CA PHE A 279 6.68 6.13 -19.81
C PHE A 279 6.86 4.62 -19.70
N SER A 280 8.10 4.16 -19.45
CA SER A 280 8.39 2.77 -19.10
C SER A 280 9.31 2.76 -17.90
N GLN A 281 8.74 2.60 -16.71
CA GLN A 281 9.38 2.81 -15.42
C GLN A 281 9.30 1.54 -14.59
N SER A 282 10.28 1.33 -13.71
CA SER A 282 10.31 0.18 -12.83
C SER A 282 10.82 0.52 -11.44
N GLY A 283 10.66 -0.39 -10.52
CA GLY A 283 11.24 -0.27 -9.20
C GLY A 283 11.07 -1.55 -8.39
N SER A 284 11.77 -1.61 -7.29
CA SER A 284 11.72 -2.73 -6.36
C SER A 284 12.01 -2.30 -4.95
N TYR A 285 11.60 -3.12 -4.02
CA TYR A 285 12.15 -3.11 -2.68
C TYR A 285 12.49 -4.54 -2.25
N LEU A 286 13.42 -4.63 -1.32
CA LEU A 286 13.76 -5.86 -0.60
C LEU A 286 13.93 -5.53 0.86
N GLN A 287 13.26 -6.28 1.73
CA GLN A 287 13.40 -6.14 3.18
C GLN A 287 13.63 -7.49 3.85
N ALA A 288 14.44 -7.47 4.90
CA ALA A 288 14.69 -8.59 5.77
C ALA A 288 14.42 -8.18 7.22
N VAL A 289 13.70 -9.01 7.96
CA VAL A 289 13.39 -8.82 9.37
C VAL A 289 13.79 -10.04 10.15
N TYR A 290 14.49 -9.86 11.24
CA TYR A 290 14.94 -10.92 12.11
C TYR A 290 14.56 -10.65 13.58
N GLN A 291 13.77 -11.53 14.15
CA GLN A 291 13.53 -11.58 15.59
C GLN A 291 14.66 -12.40 16.24
N PHE A 292 15.57 -11.71 16.89
CA PHE A 292 16.76 -12.34 17.48
C PHE A 292 16.55 -12.82 18.91
N MET A 293 15.50 -12.35 19.56
CA MET A 293 14.99 -12.81 20.86
C MET A 293 13.52 -12.41 21.00
N PRO A 294 12.77 -13.02 21.95
CA PRO A 294 11.36 -12.68 22.16
C PRO A 294 11.13 -11.18 22.25
N ARG A 295 10.17 -10.68 21.46
CA ARG A 295 9.74 -9.28 21.44
C ARG A 295 10.72 -8.26 20.83
N TRP A 296 11.90 -8.67 20.35
CA TRP A 296 12.87 -7.78 19.74
C TRP A 296 13.17 -8.18 18.30
N ARG A 297 12.99 -7.23 17.39
CA ARG A 297 13.24 -7.43 15.97
C ARG A 297 14.15 -6.35 15.42
N VAL A 298 14.99 -6.72 14.49
CA VAL A 298 15.74 -5.79 13.64
C VAL A 298 15.34 -6.01 12.19
N GLY A 299 15.39 -4.95 11.38
CA GLY A 299 15.08 -5.06 9.96
C GLY A 299 15.92 -4.10 9.13
N LEU A 300 16.16 -4.51 7.89
CA LEU A 300 16.81 -3.70 6.86
C LEU A 300 15.91 -3.69 5.63
N ARG A 301 15.78 -2.53 4.97
CA ARG A 301 15.06 -2.37 3.69
C ARG A 301 15.89 -1.51 2.74
N GLY A 302 15.99 -1.98 1.51
CA GLY A 302 16.46 -1.21 0.37
C GLY A 302 15.33 -0.98 -0.63
N ASP A 303 15.22 0.24 -1.12
CA ASP A 303 14.25 0.66 -2.14
C ASP A 303 15.01 1.21 -3.35
N TRP A 304 14.60 0.83 -4.56
CA TRP A 304 15.19 1.27 -5.82
C TRP A 304 14.10 1.58 -6.82
N LEU A 305 14.16 2.77 -7.42
CA LEU A 305 13.33 3.14 -8.55
C LEU A 305 14.21 3.40 -9.78
N ASN A 306 13.63 3.18 -10.95
CA ASN A 306 14.26 3.45 -12.24
C ASN A 306 13.26 4.20 -13.12
N ALA A 307 13.54 5.47 -13.41
CA ALA A 307 12.71 6.30 -14.27
C ALA A 307 12.64 5.72 -15.71
N GLY A 308 13.62 4.93 -16.13
CA GLY A 308 13.63 4.22 -17.39
C GLY A 308 13.48 5.15 -18.59
N THR A 309 12.47 4.88 -19.42
CA THR A 309 12.16 5.73 -20.58
C THR A 309 11.08 6.74 -20.19
N VAL A 310 11.41 8.02 -20.35
CA VAL A 310 10.49 9.16 -20.21
C VAL A 310 10.53 9.91 -21.55
N ASP A 311 9.49 9.71 -22.37
CA ASP A 311 9.28 10.39 -23.64
C ASP A 311 8.14 11.40 -23.46
N LEU A 312 8.46 12.66 -23.52
CA LEU A 312 7.55 13.80 -23.33
C LEU A 312 7.02 14.35 -24.66
N GLY A 313 7.43 13.75 -25.78
CA GLY A 313 7.05 14.21 -27.12
C GLY A 313 7.62 15.59 -27.45
N SER A 314 6.74 16.60 -27.62
CA SER A 314 7.14 17.99 -27.88
C SER A 314 7.46 18.81 -26.61
N LEU A 315 7.10 18.29 -25.42
CA LEU A 315 7.48 18.89 -24.14
C LEU A 315 8.89 18.47 -23.74
N SER A 316 9.51 19.23 -22.84
CA SER A 316 10.88 19.00 -22.37
C SER A 316 10.94 18.89 -20.84
N SER A 317 12.09 18.47 -20.33
CA SER A 317 12.37 18.49 -18.89
C SER A 317 12.53 19.91 -18.31
N ALA A 318 12.60 20.94 -19.14
CA ALA A 318 12.57 22.32 -18.67
C ALA A 318 11.16 22.74 -18.24
N GLU A 319 10.13 22.23 -18.91
CA GLU A 319 8.73 22.43 -18.56
C GLU A 319 8.30 21.51 -17.41
N LEU A 320 8.81 20.29 -17.38
CA LEU A 320 8.46 19.25 -16.40
C LEU A 320 9.72 18.70 -15.69
N PRO A 321 10.40 19.50 -14.87
CA PRO A 321 11.66 19.11 -14.24
C PRO A 321 11.53 17.88 -13.32
N ILE A 322 10.39 17.65 -12.72
CA ILE A 322 10.15 16.45 -11.91
C ILE A 322 10.28 15.15 -12.72
N LEU A 323 10.05 15.19 -14.04
CA LEU A 323 10.16 14.04 -14.95
C LEU A 323 11.57 13.90 -15.55
N GLY A 324 12.55 14.63 -15.05
CA GLY A 324 13.95 14.45 -15.40
C GLY A 324 14.47 13.05 -15.11
N ALA A 325 15.47 12.59 -15.86
CA ALA A 325 16.07 11.28 -15.68
C ALA A 325 16.75 11.16 -14.32
N TYR A 326 16.15 10.41 -13.41
CA TYR A 326 16.70 10.12 -12.09
C TYR A 326 16.28 8.72 -11.62
N SER A 327 17.09 8.11 -10.76
CA SER A 327 16.85 6.78 -10.17
C SER A 327 16.85 6.87 -8.65
N PRO A 328 15.70 7.16 -8.04
CA PRO A 328 15.53 7.27 -6.59
C PRO A 328 15.95 6.00 -5.84
N ARG A 329 16.51 6.17 -4.66
CA ARG A 329 16.91 5.07 -3.78
C ARG A 329 16.66 5.44 -2.32
N ARG A 330 16.33 4.45 -1.51
CA ARG A 330 16.23 4.62 -0.05
C ARG A 330 16.79 3.39 0.66
N GLN A 331 17.43 3.61 1.79
CA GLN A 331 17.90 2.57 2.70
C GLN A 331 17.31 2.86 4.08
N SER A 332 16.75 1.83 4.72
CA SER A 332 16.14 1.95 6.03
C SER A 332 16.60 0.81 6.93
N ALA A 333 16.82 1.13 8.19
CA ALA A 333 17.06 0.16 9.25
C ALA A 333 16.07 0.41 10.38
N MET A 334 15.55 -0.65 10.99
CA MET A 334 14.63 -0.55 12.12
C MET A 334 15.01 -1.46 13.27
N LEU A 335 14.63 -1.03 14.46
CA LEU A 335 14.62 -1.80 15.70
C LEU A 335 13.22 -1.71 16.29
N ASP A 336 12.59 -2.87 16.51
CA ASP A 336 11.27 -2.98 17.15
C ASP A 336 11.41 -3.64 18.52
N TRP A 337 10.65 -3.11 19.46
CA TRP A 337 10.38 -3.72 20.75
C TRP A 337 8.89 -3.82 21.00
N SER A 338 8.38 -5.03 21.26
CA SER A 338 6.97 -5.28 21.58
C SER A 338 6.83 -5.62 23.06
N PRO A 339 6.54 -4.63 23.93
CA PRO A 339 6.38 -4.88 25.38
C PRO A 339 5.26 -5.88 25.65
N SER A 340 4.23 -5.93 24.82
CA SER A 340 3.14 -6.91 24.85
C SER A 340 2.73 -7.29 23.42
N GLU A 341 1.82 -8.24 23.26
CA GLU A 341 1.20 -8.58 21.97
C GLU A 341 0.35 -7.43 21.39
N PHE A 342 -0.07 -6.46 22.24
CA PHE A 342 -0.91 -5.33 21.88
C PHE A 342 -0.14 -4.03 21.67
N SER A 343 1.17 -4.03 21.83
CA SER A 343 1.95 -2.79 21.73
C SER A 343 3.33 -3.01 21.09
N ARG A 344 3.77 -2.00 20.33
CA ARG A 344 5.05 -2.00 19.64
C ARG A 344 5.66 -0.61 19.64
N VAL A 345 6.92 -0.51 20.01
CA VAL A 345 7.77 0.67 19.85
C VAL A 345 8.77 0.38 18.73
N ARG A 346 8.85 1.25 17.74
CA ARG A 346 9.77 1.15 16.60
C ARG A 346 10.65 2.37 16.50
N LEU A 347 11.95 2.15 16.39
CA LEU A 347 12.92 3.14 15.95
C LEU A 347 13.33 2.80 14.51
N GLN A 348 13.15 3.73 13.57
CA GLN A 348 13.61 3.57 12.19
C GLN A 348 14.52 4.72 11.80
N LEU A 349 15.61 4.40 11.14
CA LEU A 349 16.54 5.33 10.51
C LEU A 349 16.50 5.10 9.02
N SER A 350 16.36 6.18 8.24
CA SER A 350 16.34 6.08 6.79
C SER A 350 17.22 7.13 6.15
N ARG A 351 17.86 6.76 5.05
CA ARG A 351 18.52 7.68 4.13
C ARG A 351 17.79 7.65 2.81
N ASP A 352 17.01 8.70 2.58
CA ASP A 352 16.15 8.85 1.42
C ASP A 352 16.85 9.72 0.37
N LYS A 353 16.94 9.21 -0.86
CA LYS A 353 17.40 9.89 -2.06
C LYS A 353 16.31 9.83 -3.12
N SER A 354 15.07 10.18 -2.75
CA SER A 354 13.96 10.32 -3.68
C SER A 354 14.11 11.56 -4.57
N ARG A 355 14.82 12.58 -4.09
CA ARG A 355 15.17 13.82 -4.81
C ARG A 355 16.58 13.72 -5.38
N ALA A 356 16.78 14.25 -6.59
CA ALA A 356 18.06 14.17 -7.31
C ALA A 356 19.20 14.91 -6.57
N ASP A 357 18.90 16.09 -6.06
CA ASP A 357 19.92 17.01 -5.55
C ASP A 357 20.27 16.79 -4.08
N GLU A 358 19.44 16.04 -3.34
CA GLU A 358 19.52 16.04 -1.89
C GLU A 358 19.17 14.69 -1.26
N ALA A 359 20.02 14.26 -0.33
CA ALA A 359 19.66 13.17 0.57
C ALA A 359 18.93 13.73 1.80
N ASP A 360 17.90 13.03 2.27
CA ASP A 360 17.19 13.27 3.51
C ASP A 360 17.49 12.15 4.52
N ASN A 361 18.16 12.51 5.62
CA ASN A 361 18.36 11.59 6.72
C ASN A 361 17.18 11.73 7.68
N GLN A 362 16.50 10.60 7.92
CA GLN A 362 15.22 10.52 8.61
C GLN A 362 15.33 9.67 9.87
N VAL A 363 14.73 10.14 10.95
CA VAL A 363 14.55 9.39 12.20
C VAL A 363 13.06 9.30 12.48
N TRP A 364 12.58 8.09 12.74
CA TRP A 364 11.20 7.80 13.08
C TRP A 364 11.16 7.05 14.41
N LEU A 365 10.39 7.55 15.35
CA LEU A 365 10.00 6.82 16.55
C LEU A 365 8.49 6.63 16.48
N GLN A 366 8.04 5.38 16.43
CA GLN A 366 6.63 5.02 16.29
C GLN A 366 6.19 4.19 17.49
N TYR A 367 5.03 4.49 18.04
CA TYR A 367 4.34 3.68 19.03
C TYR A 367 2.99 3.25 18.50
N ILE A 368 2.75 1.95 18.46
CA ILE A 368 1.48 1.35 18.04
C ILE A 368 0.89 0.61 19.24
N MET A 369 -0.41 0.81 19.49
CA MET A 369 -1.19 0.08 20.47
C MET A 369 -2.50 -0.39 19.87
N SER A 370 -2.85 -1.66 20.10
CA SER A 370 -4.12 -2.27 19.65
C SER A 370 -5.02 -2.52 20.85
N LEU A 371 -6.30 -2.17 20.71
CA LEU A 371 -7.35 -2.36 21.70
C LEU A 371 -8.51 -3.12 21.07
N GLY A 372 -9.11 -4.07 21.78
CA GLY A 372 -10.29 -4.82 21.32
C GLY A 372 -9.96 -6.11 20.57
N ALA A 373 -10.87 -6.57 19.74
CA ALA A 373 -10.72 -7.80 18.97
C ALA A 373 -9.66 -7.64 17.88
N HIS A 374 -8.46 -8.15 18.13
CA HIS A 374 -7.38 -8.14 17.13
C HIS A 374 -7.62 -9.27 16.12
N GLY A 375 -7.74 -8.92 14.83
CA GLY A 375 -7.78 -9.93 13.75
C GLY A 375 -6.47 -10.70 13.68
N ALA A 376 -6.53 -11.99 13.39
CA ALA A 376 -5.33 -12.79 13.14
C ALA A 376 -4.54 -12.17 11.97
N HIS A 377 -3.22 -11.98 12.16
CA HIS A 377 -2.35 -11.51 11.09
C HIS A 377 -2.39 -12.51 9.92
N LYS A 378 -2.62 -12.00 8.70
CA LYS A 378 -2.51 -12.80 7.48
C LYS A 378 -1.05 -13.22 7.27
N PHE A 379 -0.86 -14.33 6.57
CA PHE A 379 0.48 -14.85 6.21
C PHE A 379 1.33 -13.78 5.53
#